data_e5981e89e075d0ee798bda01d38259ce
#
_entry.id   e5981e89e075d0ee798bda01d38259ce
#
_cell.length_a   1.000
_cell.length_b   1.000
_cell.length_c   1.000
_cell.angle_alpha   90.00
_cell.angle_beta   90.00
_cell.angle_gamma   90.00
#
_symmetry.space_group_name_H-M   'P 1'
#
loop_
_entity.id
_entity.type
_entity.pdbx_description
1 polymer ?
#
loop_
_entity_poly.entity_id
_entity_poly.type
_entity_poly.pdbx_seq_one_letter_code
_entity_poly.pdbx_strand_id
1 'polypeptide(L)'
;CLHYGWIRCDVLENGGKLIVKDYAFENKCNTGIMAGDTIGDTSTVEIAELDLIAPTIYSYSGTICINIDKQLLGANFSVVSFEGKVVSSNYLNELNNKFNSIAVNGTYIITVNKGSFSYSKQIILIQ
;
A
#
# COMPACT_ATOMS: atom_id res chain seq x y z
N CYS A 1 -21.35 -18.64 -6.98
CA CYS A 1 -20.69 -17.79 -7.97
C CYS A 1 -20.06 -18.67 -9.04
N LEU A 2 -20.40 -18.40 -10.30
CA LEU A 2 -19.85 -19.09 -11.47
C LEU A 2 -18.83 -18.20 -12.17
N HIS A 3 -17.73 -18.81 -12.58
CA HIS A 3 -16.74 -18.19 -13.46
C HIS A 3 -16.78 -18.85 -14.83
N TYR A 4 -16.83 -18.07 -15.87
CA TYR A 4 -16.83 -18.54 -17.24
C TYR A 4 -15.44 -18.41 -17.84
N GLY A 5 -15.07 -19.37 -18.65
CA GLY A 5 -13.78 -19.38 -19.31
C GLY A 5 -13.85 -20.07 -20.68
N TRP A 6 -12.78 -19.98 -21.44
CA TRP A 6 -12.62 -20.67 -22.70
C TRP A 6 -11.21 -21.26 -22.80
N ILE A 7 -11.10 -22.33 -23.58
CA ILE A 7 -9.86 -22.99 -23.92
C ILE A 7 -9.81 -23.15 -25.43
N ARG A 8 -8.72 -22.72 -26.06
CA ARG A 8 -8.45 -22.95 -27.47
C ARG A 8 -7.46 -24.10 -27.62
N CYS A 9 -7.85 -25.10 -28.40
CA CYS A 9 -7.04 -26.29 -28.60
C CYS A 9 -7.10 -26.78 -30.04
N ASP A 10 -6.07 -27.49 -30.46
CA ASP A 10 -6.08 -28.30 -31.67
C ASP A 10 -6.28 -29.77 -31.31
N VAL A 11 -7.15 -30.43 -32.08
CA VAL A 11 -7.36 -31.87 -31.98
C VAL A 11 -6.73 -32.53 -33.20
N LEU A 12 -5.74 -33.34 -32.97
CA LEU A 12 -5.02 -34.06 -34.01
C LEU A 12 -5.23 -35.57 -33.90
N GLU A 13 -4.82 -36.31 -34.94
CA GLU A 13 -4.81 -37.78 -34.94
C GLU A 13 -6.19 -38.38 -34.62
N ASN A 14 -7.26 -37.84 -35.25
CA ASN A 14 -8.66 -38.28 -35.04
C ASN A 14 -9.11 -38.32 -33.56
N GLY A 15 -8.66 -37.38 -32.76
CA GLY A 15 -8.95 -37.29 -31.35
C GLY A 15 -7.92 -37.91 -30.41
N GLY A 16 -6.85 -38.48 -30.95
CA GLY A 16 -5.78 -39.08 -30.11
C GLY A 16 -4.83 -38.08 -29.47
N LYS A 17 -4.81 -36.83 -29.96
CA LYS A 17 -3.91 -35.79 -29.46
C LYS A 17 -4.64 -34.45 -29.34
N LEU A 18 -4.55 -33.86 -28.17
CA LEU A 18 -5.07 -32.54 -27.85
C LEU A 18 -3.92 -31.59 -27.52
N ILE A 19 -3.83 -30.45 -28.22
CA ILE A 19 -2.85 -29.40 -27.94
C ILE A 19 -3.61 -28.17 -27.45
N VAL A 20 -3.43 -27.78 -26.20
CA VAL A 20 -3.96 -26.53 -25.64
C VAL A 20 -3.06 -25.39 -26.08
N LYS A 21 -3.64 -24.42 -26.82
CA LYS A 21 -2.91 -23.23 -27.30
C LYS A 21 -2.93 -22.11 -26.29
N ASP A 22 -4.10 -21.79 -25.82
CA ASP A 22 -4.33 -20.74 -24.82
C ASP A 22 -5.68 -20.95 -24.14
N TYR A 23 -5.86 -20.25 -23.05
CA TYR A 23 -7.09 -20.23 -22.27
C TYR A 23 -7.22 -18.89 -21.55
N ALA A 24 -8.44 -18.52 -21.24
CA ALA A 24 -8.75 -17.39 -20.37
C ALA A 24 -10.02 -17.66 -19.57
N PHE A 25 -10.16 -17.01 -18.45
CA PHE A 25 -11.38 -17.05 -17.66
C PHE A 25 -11.70 -15.67 -17.09
N GLU A 26 -12.98 -15.41 -16.89
CA GLU A 26 -13.47 -14.19 -16.29
C GLU A 26 -13.40 -14.29 -14.75
N ASN A 27 -12.67 -13.37 -14.14
CA ASN A 27 -12.50 -13.36 -12.69
C ASN A 27 -13.70 -12.77 -11.93
N LYS A 28 -14.59 -12.10 -12.66
CA LYS A 28 -15.81 -11.55 -12.10
C LYS A 28 -16.91 -12.60 -12.09
N CYS A 29 -17.58 -12.77 -10.95
CA CYS A 29 -18.65 -13.73 -10.78
C CYS A 29 -19.82 -13.49 -11.74
N ASN A 30 -20.38 -14.58 -12.30
CA ASN A 30 -21.57 -14.58 -13.15
C ASN A 30 -21.48 -13.66 -14.38
N THR A 31 -20.26 -13.38 -14.84
CA THR A 31 -19.99 -12.57 -16.03
C THR A 31 -19.45 -13.46 -17.15
N GLY A 32 -20.08 -13.40 -18.31
CA GLY A 32 -19.63 -14.14 -19.50
C GLY A 32 -18.35 -13.56 -20.07
N ILE A 33 -17.57 -14.40 -20.73
CA ILE A 33 -16.38 -14.01 -21.48
C ILE A 33 -16.55 -14.45 -22.93
N MET A 34 -16.12 -13.63 -23.88
CA MET A 34 -16.13 -14.00 -25.30
C MET A 34 -14.95 -14.93 -25.60
N ALA A 35 -15.21 -15.96 -26.41
CA ALA A 35 -14.14 -16.85 -26.85
C ALA A 35 -13.06 -16.07 -27.63
N GLY A 36 -11.80 -16.21 -27.23
CA GLY A 36 -10.66 -15.48 -27.78
C GLY A 36 -10.39 -14.13 -27.11
N ASP A 37 -11.22 -13.68 -26.20
CA ASP A 37 -10.97 -12.49 -25.41
C ASP A 37 -9.95 -12.78 -24.31
N THR A 38 -8.82 -12.12 -24.36
CA THR A 38 -7.71 -12.23 -23.38
C THR A 38 -7.61 -11.01 -22.49
N ILE A 39 -8.44 -9.98 -22.73
CA ILE A 39 -8.35 -8.70 -22.01
C ILE A 39 -9.33 -8.66 -20.84
N GLY A 40 -10.31 -9.57 -20.80
CA GLY A 40 -11.36 -9.56 -19.79
C GLY A 40 -12.14 -8.23 -19.75
N ASP A 41 -13.18 -8.17 -18.96
CA ASP A 41 -13.82 -6.89 -18.65
C ASP A 41 -12.82 -6.06 -17.80
N THR A 42 -12.09 -5.17 -18.46
CA THR A 42 -11.23 -4.18 -17.80
C THR A 42 -12.04 -3.07 -17.13
N SER A 43 -13.21 -3.34 -16.64
CA SER A 43 -13.69 -2.60 -15.49
C SER A 43 -12.79 -3.01 -14.32
N THR A 44 -11.51 -2.70 -14.46
CA THR A 44 -10.64 -2.56 -13.34
C THR A 44 -11.37 -1.65 -12.36
N VAL A 45 -11.81 -2.21 -11.24
CA VAL A 45 -11.60 -1.47 -10.03
C VAL A 45 -10.09 -1.21 -10.07
N GLU A 46 -9.66 -0.11 -10.69
CA GLU A 46 -8.45 0.51 -10.27
C GLU A 46 -8.68 0.74 -8.78
N ILE A 47 -8.21 -0.21 -7.97
CA ILE A 47 -7.56 0.21 -6.76
C ILE A 47 -6.41 1.01 -7.37
N ALA A 48 -6.65 2.32 -7.58
CA ALA A 48 -5.58 3.25 -7.63
C ALA A 48 -4.81 2.87 -6.39
N GLU A 49 -3.74 2.12 -6.56
CA GLU A 49 -2.66 2.13 -5.61
C GLU A 49 -2.37 3.62 -5.55
N LEU A 50 -3.00 4.30 -4.62
CA LEU A 50 -2.59 5.61 -4.20
C LEU A 50 -1.14 5.34 -3.85
N ASP A 51 -0.23 5.70 -4.74
CA ASP A 51 1.19 5.85 -4.42
C ASP A 51 1.23 6.90 -3.31
N LEU A 52 0.92 6.45 -2.10
CA LEU A 52 1.03 7.25 -0.91
C LEU A 52 2.52 7.54 -0.78
N ILE A 53 2.87 8.75 -1.14
CA ILE A 53 4.24 9.23 -1.04
C ILE A 53 4.63 9.12 0.42
N ALA A 54 5.67 8.34 0.70
CA ALA A 54 6.16 8.15 2.05
C ALA A 54 6.47 9.50 2.70
N PRO A 55 6.11 9.71 3.97
CA PRO A 55 6.45 10.93 4.69
C PRO A 55 7.96 11.08 4.81
N THR A 56 8.45 12.30 4.77
CA THR A 56 9.84 12.62 5.09
C THR A 56 9.95 12.93 6.57
N ILE A 57 10.66 12.08 7.30
CA ILE A 57 10.83 12.19 8.76
C ILE A 57 12.30 12.39 9.07
N TYR A 58 12.61 13.46 9.80
CA TYR A 58 13.97 13.74 10.26
C TYR A 58 13.96 14.50 11.58
N SER A 59 15.08 14.54 12.26
CA SER A 59 15.29 15.35 13.46
C SER A 59 16.31 16.43 13.21
N TYR A 60 16.06 17.60 13.77
CA TYR A 60 16.98 18.72 13.74
C TYR A 60 16.91 19.49 15.07
N SER A 61 18.04 19.65 15.73
CA SER A 61 18.17 20.42 16.99
C SER A 61 17.07 20.10 18.03
N GLY A 62 16.88 18.81 18.32
CA GLY A 62 15.87 18.35 19.30
C GLY A 62 14.42 18.37 18.81
N THR A 63 14.20 18.79 17.58
CA THR A 63 12.86 18.86 16.96
C THR A 63 12.65 17.71 16.00
N ILE A 64 11.52 17.05 16.07
CA ILE A 64 11.08 16.07 15.08
C ILE A 64 10.32 16.80 13.98
N CYS A 65 10.74 16.64 12.74
CA CYS A 65 10.10 17.19 11.56
C CYS A 65 9.46 16.06 10.74
N ILE A 66 8.17 16.21 10.44
CA ILE A 66 7.41 15.26 9.62
C ILE A 66 6.76 16.03 8.48
N ASN A 67 7.25 15.84 7.27
CA ASN A 67 6.69 16.43 6.05
C ASN A 67 5.87 15.37 5.34
N ILE A 68 4.63 15.70 5.02
CA ILE A 68 3.67 14.79 4.41
C ILE A 68 3.07 15.38 3.13
N ASP A 69 2.57 14.51 2.27
CA ASP A 69 1.70 14.88 1.17
C ASP A 69 0.27 15.14 1.66
N LYS A 70 -0.52 15.85 0.87
CA LYS A 70 -1.93 16.16 1.16
C LYS A 70 -2.77 14.92 1.48
N GLN A 71 -2.43 13.78 0.92
CA GLN A 71 -3.14 12.52 1.13
C GLN A 71 -2.97 11.99 2.56
N LEU A 72 -1.90 12.37 3.24
CA LEU A 72 -1.62 11.98 4.62
C LEU A 72 -2.10 13.00 5.67
N LEU A 73 -2.76 14.10 5.26
CA LEU A 73 -3.39 15.02 6.21
C LEU A 73 -4.40 14.29 7.09
N GLY A 74 -4.33 14.53 8.40
CA GLY A 74 -5.14 13.85 9.40
C GLY A 74 -4.62 12.47 9.82
N ALA A 75 -3.46 12.02 9.29
CA ALA A 75 -2.82 10.80 9.74
C ALA A 75 -2.42 10.89 11.22
N ASN A 76 -2.46 9.76 11.90
CA ASN A 76 -1.95 9.63 13.26
C ASN A 76 -0.45 9.32 13.21
N PHE A 77 0.34 9.95 14.07
CA PHE A 77 1.71 9.53 14.29
C PHE A 77 1.96 9.19 15.76
N SER A 78 2.84 8.27 15.99
CA SER A 78 3.34 7.91 17.31
C SER A 78 4.86 7.92 17.34
N VAL A 79 5.41 8.33 18.46
CA VAL A 79 6.84 8.28 18.76
C VAL A 79 7.07 7.24 19.84
N VAL A 80 7.86 6.23 19.52
CA VAL A 80 8.14 5.11 20.40
C VAL A 80 9.63 5.13 20.76
N SER A 81 9.94 5.01 22.04
CA SER A 81 11.32 4.88 22.51
C SER A 81 11.92 3.54 22.08
N PHE A 82 13.24 3.43 22.15
CA PHE A 82 13.94 2.18 21.89
C PHE A 82 13.47 1.00 22.78
N GLU A 83 12.95 1.30 23.96
CA GLU A 83 12.38 0.31 24.90
C GLU A 83 10.95 -0.11 24.56
N GLY A 84 10.37 0.42 23.47
CA GLY A 84 9.01 0.11 23.03
C GLY A 84 7.90 0.93 23.71
N LYS A 85 8.25 1.96 24.48
CA LYS A 85 7.29 2.84 25.14
C LYS A 85 6.83 3.96 24.21
N VAL A 86 5.52 4.15 24.07
CA VAL A 86 4.96 5.31 23.38
C VAL A 86 5.22 6.57 24.21
N VAL A 87 5.99 7.49 23.64
CA VAL A 87 6.41 8.75 24.27
C VAL A 87 5.46 9.89 23.90
N SER A 88 4.99 9.89 22.66
CA SER A 88 4.08 10.90 22.14
C SER A 88 3.22 10.32 21.04
N SER A 89 2.00 10.82 20.92
CA SER A 89 1.09 10.48 19.82
C SER A 89 0.24 11.71 19.51
N ASN A 90 0.06 12.01 18.22
CA ASN A 90 -0.74 13.14 17.77
C ASN A 90 -1.17 12.96 16.31
N TYR A 91 -1.86 13.93 15.75
CA TYR A 91 -2.30 13.95 14.37
C TYR A 91 -1.48 14.93 13.52
N LEU A 92 -1.30 14.60 12.25
CA LEU A 92 -0.61 15.42 11.27
C LEU A 92 -1.66 16.30 10.55
N ASN A 93 -1.81 17.54 10.97
CA ASN A 93 -2.82 18.47 10.46
C ASN A 93 -2.26 19.46 9.42
N GLU A 94 -0.95 19.46 9.21
CA GLU A 94 -0.26 20.33 8.29
C GLU A 94 0.67 19.52 7.38
N LEU A 95 1.09 20.10 6.26
CA LEU A 95 2.05 19.46 5.36
C LEU A 95 3.45 19.38 5.98
N ASN A 96 3.81 20.36 6.80
CA ASN A 96 5.09 20.43 7.51
C ASN A 96 4.83 20.51 9.02
N ASN A 97 5.00 19.40 9.70
CA ASN A 97 4.75 19.30 11.14
C ASN A 97 6.06 19.30 11.91
N LYS A 98 6.10 20.03 13.03
CA LYS A 98 7.26 20.12 13.93
C LYS A 98 6.85 19.85 15.37
N PHE A 99 7.58 18.97 16.06
CA PHE A 99 7.28 18.55 17.43
C PHE A 99 8.53 18.64 18.29
N ASN A 100 8.43 19.38 19.38
CA ASN A 100 9.52 19.65 20.32
C ASN A 100 9.31 18.98 21.69
N SER A 101 8.34 18.10 21.81
CA SER A 101 7.85 17.59 23.10
C SER A 101 8.73 16.52 23.75
N ILE A 102 9.82 16.10 23.10
CA ILE A 102 10.70 15.05 23.61
C ILE A 102 11.98 15.67 24.12
N ALA A 103 12.16 15.64 25.43
CA ALA A 103 13.29 16.28 26.12
C ALA A 103 14.53 15.40 26.27
N VAL A 104 14.50 14.15 25.85
CA VAL A 104 15.57 13.18 26.08
C VAL A 104 16.24 12.80 24.77
N ASN A 105 17.56 12.95 24.72
CA ASN A 105 18.35 12.44 23.61
C ASN A 105 18.24 10.92 23.52
N GLY A 106 18.13 10.39 22.33
CA GLY A 106 18.05 8.95 22.13
C GLY A 106 17.55 8.55 20.75
N THR A 107 17.36 7.26 20.59
CA THR A 107 16.82 6.66 19.39
C THR A 107 15.33 6.43 19.55
N TYR A 108 14.54 6.86 18.55
CA TYR A 108 13.11 6.75 18.53
C TYR A 108 12.64 6.19 17.20
N ILE A 109 11.50 5.49 17.23
CA ILE A 109 10.80 5.03 16.05
C ILE A 109 9.55 5.87 15.90
N ILE A 110 9.39 6.51 14.74
CA ILE A 110 8.20 7.27 14.40
C ILE A 110 7.37 6.47 13.43
N THR A 111 6.12 6.24 13.77
CA THR A 111 5.16 5.53 12.94
C THR A 111 4.03 6.46 12.54
N VAL A 112 3.76 6.54 11.25
CA VAL A 112 2.64 7.31 10.67
C VAL A 112 1.62 6.33 10.12
N ASN A 113 0.38 6.45 10.57
CA ASN A 113 -0.72 5.58 10.17
C ASN A 113 -1.91 6.39 9.64
N LYS A 114 -2.45 5.97 8.51
CA LYS A 114 -3.73 6.46 7.99
C LYS A 114 -4.47 5.35 7.25
N GLY A 115 -5.61 4.92 7.79
CA GLY A 115 -6.34 3.77 7.24
C GLY A 115 -5.47 2.51 7.21
N SER A 116 -5.27 1.93 6.05
CA SER A 116 -4.38 0.78 5.84
C SER A 116 -2.91 1.15 5.65
N PHE A 117 -2.60 2.43 5.48
CA PHE A 117 -1.23 2.91 5.32
C PHE A 117 -0.50 2.95 6.66
N SER A 118 0.71 2.42 6.69
CA SER A 118 1.62 2.48 7.83
C SER A 118 3.05 2.69 7.35
N TYR A 119 3.73 3.66 7.91
CA TYR A 119 5.13 3.96 7.63
C TYR A 119 5.89 4.18 8.93
N SER A 120 7.03 3.54 9.09
CA SER A 120 7.88 3.68 10.28
C SER A 120 9.29 4.07 9.88
N LYS A 121 9.88 4.98 10.64
CA LYS A 121 11.27 5.38 10.49
C LYS A 121 11.94 5.55 11.84
N GLN A 122 13.16 5.03 11.95
CA GLN A 122 14.03 5.28 13.10
C GLN A 122 14.74 6.62 12.95
N ILE A 123 14.76 7.40 14.02
CA ILE A 123 15.50 8.66 14.09
C ILE A 123 16.37 8.70 15.35
N ILE A 124 17.40 9.54 15.32
CA ILE A 124 18.20 9.87 16.48
C ILE A 124 17.91 11.32 16.84
N LEU A 125 17.47 11.54 18.08
CA LEU A 125 17.21 12.86 18.61
C LEU A 125 18.42 13.31 19.44
N ILE A 126 19.00 14.45 19.04
CA ILE A 126 20.10 15.10 19.73
C ILE A 126 19.73 16.57 19.90
N GLN A 127 19.75 17.01 21.12
CA GLN A 127 19.53 18.41 21.47
C GLN A 127 20.81 19.22 21.39
#